data_fcda1debba16877c98cb8c026dfd105d
#
_entry.id   fcda1debba16877c98cb8c026dfd105d
#
_cell.length_a   1.000
_cell.length_b   1.000
_cell.length_c   1.000
_cell.angle_alpha   90.00
_cell.angle_beta   90.00
_cell.angle_gamma   90.00
#
_symmetry.space_group_name_H-M   'P 1'
#
loop_
_entity.id
_entity.type
_entity.pdbx_description
1 polymer ?
#
loop_
_entity_poly.entity_id
_entity_poly.type
_entity_poly.pdbx_seq_one_letter_code
_entity_poly.pdbx_strand_id
1 'polypeptide(L)'
;FPLIGRATAMNTLKAKLPPMGTLGPFIALIFACLFFATQNERFLTLQNFSLILQQVMVVGTIAIGQTLIILTAGIDLSCGMIMALGSIVMTKMGADFGLSAPVAITLGIAATAGFGLINGLLVTKAKLPPFIVTLGTLNIAFAITQLYSGSQTITEVSDGLTWLGNSFRIGETNILYGVVLMLALYLITWLFLRETAPGRHIYAVGNSPEATRLTGISTDKVLLGVYVLAGVFYGLASLLSVARIGAGDPNAGQTENLDAITA
;
A
#
# COMPACT_ATOMS: atom_id res chain seq x y z
N PHE A 1 -13.17 26.15 -51.24
CA PHE A 1 -13.50 25.56 -49.91
C PHE A 1 -12.59 24.37 -49.56
N PRO A 2 -11.34 24.59 -49.13
CA PRO A 2 -10.60 23.50 -48.45
C PRO A 2 -9.86 23.91 -47.19
N LEU A 3 -10.30 24.90 -46.43
CA LEU A 3 -9.57 25.35 -45.22
C LEU A 3 -10.20 24.93 -43.86
N ILE A 4 -11.40 24.36 -43.87
CA ILE A 4 -12.10 23.96 -42.63
C ILE A 4 -11.61 22.59 -42.11
N GLY A 5 -11.09 21.72 -42.97
CA GLY A 5 -10.66 20.36 -42.59
C GLY A 5 -9.34 20.27 -41.78
N ARG A 6 -8.44 21.25 -41.92
CA ARG A 6 -7.13 21.23 -41.24
C ARG A 6 -7.18 21.73 -39.80
N ALA A 7 -8.07 22.65 -39.49
CA ALA A 7 -8.25 23.16 -38.11
C ALA A 7 -8.89 22.15 -37.17
N THR A 8 -9.80 21.32 -37.71
CA THR A 8 -10.47 20.26 -36.92
C THR A 8 -9.53 19.11 -36.57
N ALA A 9 -8.63 18.74 -37.49
CA ALA A 9 -7.66 17.67 -37.26
C ALA A 9 -6.57 18.05 -36.24
N MET A 10 -6.17 19.34 -36.22
CA MET A 10 -5.18 19.84 -35.27
C MET A 10 -5.77 20.00 -33.84
N ASN A 11 -7.07 20.30 -33.73
CA ASN A 11 -7.75 20.35 -32.44
C ASN A 11 -8.04 18.97 -31.84
N THR A 12 -8.24 17.94 -32.66
CA THR A 12 -8.42 16.56 -32.18
C THR A 12 -7.12 15.92 -31.70
N LEU A 13 -5.96 16.35 -32.20
CA LEU A 13 -4.67 15.91 -31.66
C LEU A 13 -4.34 16.60 -30.31
N LYS A 14 -4.71 17.88 -30.13
CA LYS A 14 -4.53 18.57 -28.85
C LYS A 14 -5.40 18.00 -27.71
N ALA A 15 -6.54 17.40 -28.02
CA ALA A 15 -7.42 16.77 -27.05
C ALA A 15 -6.91 15.39 -26.52
N LYS A 16 -5.86 14.83 -27.10
CA LYS A 16 -5.28 13.55 -26.70
C LYS A 16 -4.00 13.66 -25.85
N LEU A 17 -3.43 14.84 -25.70
CA LEU A 17 -2.27 15.05 -24.86
C LEU A 17 -2.75 15.36 -23.44
N PRO A 18 -2.26 14.64 -22.41
CA PRO A 18 -2.57 15.00 -21.02
C PRO A 18 -2.09 16.42 -20.73
N PRO A 19 -2.76 17.16 -19.85
CA PRO A 19 -2.38 18.53 -19.51
C PRO A 19 -0.92 18.59 -19.09
N MET A 20 -0.20 19.64 -19.51
CA MET A 20 1.25 19.82 -19.26
C MET A 20 1.64 19.62 -17.78
N GLY A 21 0.75 19.94 -16.84
CA GLY A 21 0.97 19.70 -15.41
C GLY A 21 1.11 18.22 -15.03
N THR A 22 0.46 17.31 -15.77
CA THR A 22 0.56 15.86 -15.55
C THR A 22 1.84 15.28 -16.15
N LEU A 23 2.42 15.92 -17.16
CA LEU A 23 3.64 15.46 -17.82
C LEU A 23 4.91 15.83 -17.05
N GLY A 24 4.88 16.87 -16.22
CA GLY A 24 6.04 17.37 -15.47
C GLY A 24 6.78 16.30 -14.68
N PRO A 25 6.11 15.55 -13.80
CA PRO A 25 6.74 14.46 -13.03
C PRO A 25 7.34 13.36 -13.92
N PHE A 26 6.66 12.98 -15.01
CA PHE A 26 7.19 11.98 -15.95
C PHE A 26 8.44 12.47 -16.68
N ILE A 27 8.47 13.73 -17.11
CA ILE A 27 9.65 14.33 -17.75
C ILE A 27 10.81 14.38 -16.75
N ALA A 28 10.56 14.79 -15.50
CA ALA A 28 11.57 14.82 -14.45
C ALA A 28 12.12 13.41 -14.16
N LEU A 29 11.25 12.40 -14.10
CA LEU A 29 11.63 11.01 -13.91
C LEU A 29 12.50 10.51 -15.05
N ILE A 30 12.08 10.74 -16.31
CA ILE A 30 12.85 10.33 -17.50
C ILE A 30 14.22 11.01 -17.50
N PHE A 31 14.28 12.31 -17.20
CA PHE A 31 15.53 13.05 -17.13
C PHE A 31 16.45 12.48 -16.04
N ALA A 32 15.93 12.21 -14.85
CA ALA A 32 16.68 11.59 -13.76
C ALA A 32 17.18 10.19 -14.16
N CYS A 33 16.35 9.36 -14.78
CA CYS A 33 16.75 8.04 -15.24
C CYS A 33 17.88 8.12 -16.30
N LEU A 34 17.77 9.02 -17.27
CA LEU A 34 18.80 9.24 -18.29
C LEU A 34 20.10 9.74 -17.64
N PHE A 35 20.02 10.70 -16.72
CA PHE A 35 21.18 11.20 -16.01
C PHE A 35 21.90 10.08 -15.26
N PHE A 36 21.21 9.30 -14.43
CA PHE A 36 21.84 8.20 -13.68
C PHE A 36 22.33 7.06 -14.59
N ALA A 37 21.66 6.80 -15.70
CA ALA A 37 22.13 5.83 -16.69
C ALA A 37 23.49 6.21 -17.30
N THR A 38 23.78 7.52 -17.44
CA THR A 38 25.09 7.99 -17.93
C THR A 38 26.18 7.97 -16.83
N GLN A 39 25.78 8.01 -15.55
CA GLN A 39 26.71 8.03 -14.44
C GLN A 39 27.10 6.63 -13.93
N ASN A 40 26.23 5.62 -14.15
CA ASN A 40 26.46 4.28 -13.62
C ASN A 40 25.96 3.21 -14.61
N GLU A 41 26.89 2.40 -15.12
CA GLU A 41 26.60 1.30 -16.05
C GLU A 41 25.64 0.25 -15.47
N ARG A 42 25.59 0.11 -14.14
CA ARG A 42 24.69 -0.84 -13.46
C ARG A 42 23.26 -0.32 -13.33
N PHE A 43 23.01 0.97 -13.59
CA PHE A 43 21.70 1.58 -13.33
C PHE A 43 20.58 0.90 -14.13
N LEU A 44 20.79 0.58 -15.40
CA LEU A 44 19.81 -0.08 -16.28
C LEU A 44 19.93 -1.63 -16.29
N THR A 45 20.62 -2.23 -15.33
CA THR A 45 20.72 -3.68 -15.24
C THR A 45 19.48 -4.31 -14.62
N LEU A 46 19.14 -5.53 -15.04
CA LEU A 46 18.04 -6.32 -14.43
C LEU A 46 18.25 -6.56 -12.94
N GLN A 47 19.50 -6.66 -12.49
CA GLN A 47 19.83 -6.77 -11.07
C GLN A 47 19.41 -5.53 -10.28
N ASN A 48 19.67 -4.33 -10.82
CA ASN A 48 19.23 -3.08 -10.17
C ASN A 48 17.70 -2.96 -10.14
N PHE A 49 17.01 -3.34 -11.22
CA PHE A 49 15.55 -3.40 -11.23
C PHE A 49 15.00 -4.36 -10.19
N SER A 50 15.63 -5.52 -9.99
CA SER A 50 15.24 -6.44 -8.91
C SER A 50 15.41 -5.80 -7.53
N LEU A 51 16.51 -5.10 -7.27
CA LEU A 51 16.73 -4.39 -6.02
C LEU A 51 15.68 -3.29 -5.78
N ILE A 52 15.32 -2.53 -6.83
CA ILE A 52 14.24 -1.54 -6.75
C ILE A 52 12.92 -2.22 -6.39
N LEU A 53 12.55 -3.33 -7.04
CA LEU A 53 11.33 -4.08 -6.72
C LEU A 53 11.31 -4.60 -5.30
N GLN A 54 12.47 -5.04 -4.77
CA GLN A 54 12.61 -5.45 -3.37
C GLN A 54 12.38 -4.30 -2.39
N GLN A 55 12.83 -3.09 -2.71
CA GLN A 55 12.59 -1.89 -1.91
C GLN A 55 11.12 -1.47 -1.95
N VAL A 56 10.52 -1.53 -3.13
CA VAL A 56 9.14 -1.09 -3.38
C VAL A 56 8.10 -2.08 -2.84
N MET A 57 8.42 -3.38 -2.65
CA MET A 57 7.40 -4.38 -2.34
C MET A 57 6.60 -4.09 -1.05
N VAL A 58 7.21 -3.48 -0.04
CA VAL A 58 6.54 -3.12 1.21
C VAL A 58 5.65 -1.90 1.00
N VAL A 59 6.25 -0.78 0.54
CA VAL A 59 5.53 0.47 0.26
C VAL A 59 4.43 0.24 -0.79
N GLY A 60 4.73 -0.51 -1.86
CA GLY A 60 3.75 -0.85 -2.89
C GLY A 60 2.55 -1.63 -2.36
N THR A 61 2.76 -2.53 -1.38
CA THR A 61 1.64 -3.25 -0.77
C THR A 61 0.80 -2.35 0.13
N ILE A 62 1.43 -1.44 0.91
CA ILE A 62 0.72 -0.41 1.67
C ILE A 62 -0.09 0.49 0.72
N ALA A 63 0.51 0.89 -0.42
CA ALA A 63 -0.10 1.76 -1.41
C ALA A 63 -1.39 1.17 -2.01
N ILE A 64 -1.55 -0.16 -2.09
CA ILE A 64 -2.82 -0.79 -2.48
C ILE A 64 -3.93 -0.41 -1.49
N GLY A 65 -3.68 -0.59 -0.18
CA GLY A 65 -4.64 -0.21 0.86
C GLY A 65 -4.95 1.29 0.84
N GLN A 66 -3.91 2.10 0.69
CA GLN A 66 -4.03 3.56 0.61
C GLN A 66 -4.84 4.00 -0.61
N THR A 67 -4.62 3.38 -1.78
CA THR A 67 -5.40 3.65 -2.99
C THR A 67 -6.89 3.40 -2.76
N LEU A 68 -7.28 2.32 -2.09
CA LEU A 68 -8.68 2.05 -1.78
C LEU A 68 -9.31 3.16 -0.93
N ILE A 69 -8.57 3.67 0.05
CA ILE A 69 -9.03 4.77 0.92
C ILE A 69 -9.11 6.08 0.12
N ILE A 70 -8.11 6.40 -0.69
CA ILE A 70 -8.09 7.60 -1.54
C ILE A 70 -9.24 7.57 -2.56
N LEU A 71 -9.56 6.42 -3.14
CA LEU A 71 -10.71 6.25 -4.03
C LEU A 71 -12.05 6.55 -3.36
N THR A 72 -12.12 6.51 -2.03
CA THR A 72 -13.30 6.95 -1.25
C THR A 72 -13.18 8.37 -0.71
N ALA A 73 -12.26 9.18 -1.25
CA ALA A 73 -11.94 10.54 -0.81
C ALA A 73 -11.46 10.62 0.65
N GLY A 74 -10.89 9.53 1.19
CA GLY A 74 -10.26 9.47 2.51
C GLY A 74 -8.74 9.66 2.43
N ILE A 75 -8.13 9.91 3.58
CA ILE A 75 -6.66 9.91 3.77
C ILE A 75 -6.37 9.09 5.02
N ASP A 76 -5.44 8.14 4.94
CA ASP A 76 -4.99 7.35 6.08
C ASP A 76 -3.49 7.58 6.32
N LEU A 77 -3.18 8.31 7.39
CA LEU A 77 -1.79 8.55 7.81
C LEU A 77 -1.25 7.42 8.70
N SER A 78 -2.10 6.52 9.17
CA SER A 78 -1.71 5.49 10.14
C SER A 78 -1.12 4.23 9.50
N CYS A 79 -1.18 4.11 8.17
CA CYS A 79 -0.85 2.90 7.42
C CYS A 79 0.55 2.33 7.76
N GLY A 80 1.59 3.17 7.82
CA GLY A 80 2.95 2.75 8.15
C GLY A 80 3.09 2.25 9.59
N MET A 81 2.50 2.95 10.56
CA MET A 81 2.58 2.54 11.97
C MET A 81 1.72 1.31 12.26
N ILE A 82 0.58 1.14 11.59
CA ILE A 82 -0.21 -0.10 11.66
C ILE A 82 0.59 -1.26 11.06
N MET A 83 1.30 -1.05 9.96
CA MET A 83 2.20 -2.04 9.38
C MET A 83 3.33 -2.42 10.35
N ALA A 84 3.98 -1.44 11.00
CA ALA A 84 5.00 -1.70 12.01
C ALA A 84 4.44 -2.50 13.19
N LEU A 85 3.25 -2.16 13.69
CA LEU A 85 2.58 -2.93 14.73
C LEU A 85 2.35 -4.39 14.30
N GLY A 86 1.85 -4.61 13.10
CA GLY A 86 1.66 -5.96 12.57
C GLY A 86 2.95 -6.77 12.52
N SER A 87 4.08 -6.15 12.11
CA SER A 87 5.38 -6.81 12.08
C SER A 87 5.86 -7.23 13.48
N ILE A 88 5.68 -6.36 14.48
CA ILE A 88 6.03 -6.66 15.87
C ILE A 88 5.11 -7.74 16.45
N VAL A 89 3.80 -7.71 16.16
CA VAL A 89 2.89 -8.77 16.61
C VAL A 89 3.31 -10.12 16.02
N MET A 90 3.58 -10.20 14.70
CA MET A 90 3.98 -11.45 14.05
C MET A 90 5.27 -12.01 14.66
N THR A 91 6.29 -11.19 14.83
CA THR A 91 7.60 -11.63 15.32
C THR A 91 7.55 -12.02 16.79
N LYS A 92 6.89 -11.23 17.66
CA LYS A 92 6.75 -11.57 19.08
C LYS A 92 5.91 -12.82 19.32
N MET A 93 4.84 -13.04 18.56
CA MET A 93 4.04 -14.27 18.68
C MET A 93 4.87 -15.51 18.35
N GLY A 94 5.81 -15.42 17.43
CA GLY A 94 6.76 -16.49 17.16
C GLY A 94 7.84 -16.61 18.25
N ALA A 95 8.51 -15.51 18.60
CA ALA A 95 9.64 -15.49 19.52
C ALA A 95 9.25 -15.80 20.98
N ASP A 96 8.28 -15.06 21.53
CA ASP A 96 7.93 -15.13 22.97
C ASP A 96 7.01 -16.32 23.29
N PHE A 97 6.11 -16.69 22.35
CA PHE A 97 5.08 -17.73 22.59
C PHE A 97 5.30 -18.99 21.79
N GLY A 98 6.32 -19.07 20.92
CA GLY A 98 6.62 -20.25 20.12
C GLY A 98 5.51 -20.61 19.12
N LEU A 99 4.66 -19.67 18.74
CA LEU A 99 3.55 -19.93 17.81
C LEU A 99 4.07 -20.20 16.40
N SER A 100 3.39 -21.09 15.69
CA SER A 100 3.72 -21.37 14.29
C SER A 100 3.54 -20.15 13.40
N ALA A 101 4.35 -20.03 12.35
CA ALA A 101 4.31 -18.88 11.44
C ALA A 101 2.90 -18.56 10.88
N PRO A 102 2.08 -19.54 10.44
CA PRO A 102 0.72 -19.24 9.97
C PRO A 102 -0.16 -18.59 11.04
N VAL A 103 -0.03 -19.01 12.30
CA VAL A 103 -0.79 -18.44 13.42
C VAL A 103 -0.31 -17.02 13.71
N ALA A 104 1.00 -16.81 13.79
CA ALA A 104 1.60 -15.50 13.99
C ALA A 104 1.20 -14.50 12.88
N ILE A 105 1.25 -14.92 11.61
CA ILE A 105 0.81 -14.13 10.45
C ILE A 105 -0.67 -13.75 10.60
N THR A 106 -1.52 -14.72 10.92
CA THR A 106 -2.96 -14.47 11.08
C THR A 106 -3.23 -13.46 12.18
N LEU A 107 -2.55 -13.57 13.33
CA LEU A 107 -2.69 -12.63 14.45
C LEU A 107 -2.19 -11.23 14.08
N GLY A 108 -1.08 -11.11 13.36
CA GLY A 108 -0.58 -9.84 12.87
C GLY A 108 -1.55 -9.17 11.89
N ILE A 109 -2.08 -9.93 10.91
CA ILE A 109 -3.11 -9.40 9.98
C ILE A 109 -4.39 -9.04 10.74
N ALA A 110 -4.81 -9.83 11.73
CA ALA A 110 -5.98 -9.53 12.54
C ALA A 110 -5.79 -8.24 13.35
N ALA A 111 -4.61 -8.00 13.90
CA ALA A 111 -4.27 -6.77 14.62
C ALA A 111 -4.35 -5.55 13.69
N THR A 112 -3.76 -5.61 12.51
CA THR A 112 -3.78 -4.51 11.54
C THR A 112 -5.18 -4.27 10.98
N ALA A 113 -5.94 -5.33 10.66
CA ALA A 113 -7.34 -5.22 10.25
C ALA A 113 -8.24 -4.67 11.38
N GLY A 114 -7.92 -5.00 12.64
CA GLY A 114 -8.57 -4.43 13.82
C GLY A 114 -8.39 -2.91 13.92
N PHE A 115 -7.19 -2.40 13.65
CA PHE A 115 -6.96 -0.95 13.53
C PHE A 115 -7.73 -0.34 12.34
N GLY A 116 -7.76 -1.03 11.20
CA GLY A 116 -8.60 -0.63 10.07
C GLY A 116 -10.08 -0.56 10.46
N LEU A 117 -10.58 -1.54 11.22
CA LEU A 117 -11.95 -1.54 11.74
C LEU A 117 -12.19 -0.34 12.68
N ILE A 118 -11.25 -0.05 13.59
CA ILE A 118 -11.35 1.11 14.50
C ILE A 118 -11.42 2.41 13.69
N ASN A 119 -10.50 2.62 12.73
CA ASN A 119 -10.52 3.77 11.85
C ASN A 119 -11.85 3.89 11.11
N GLY A 120 -12.29 2.79 10.49
CA GLY A 120 -13.55 2.74 9.77
C GLY A 120 -14.78 3.05 10.65
N LEU A 121 -14.82 2.55 11.87
CA LEU A 121 -15.91 2.84 12.82
C LEU A 121 -15.91 4.31 13.26
N LEU A 122 -14.76 4.89 13.57
CA LEU A 122 -14.65 6.29 13.95
C LEU A 122 -15.07 7.22 12.81
N VAL A 123 -14.69 6.90 11.58
CA VAL A 123 -15.08 7.69 10.41
C VAL A 123 -16.58 7.52 10.10
N THR A 124 -17.13 6.30 10.15
CA THR A 124 -18.50 6.04 9.69
C THR A 124 -19.54 6.26 10.78
N LYS A 125 -19.26 5.88 12.03
CA LYS A 125 -20.22 5.96 13.15
C LYS A 125 -20.06 7.23 13.96
N ALA A 126 -18.81 7.58 14.33
CA ALA A 126 -18.54 8.82 15.05
C ALA A 126 -18.52 10.05 14.12
N LYS A 127 -18.55 9.84 12.79
CA LYS A 127 -18.55 10.90 11.75
C LYS A 127 -17.35 11.85 11.86
N LEU A 128 -16.22 11.33 12.36
CA LEU A 128 -14.99 12.10 12.47
C LEU A 128 -14.27 12.18 11.11
N PRO A 129 -13.60 13.30 10.80
CA PRO A 129 -12.81 13.42 9.59
C PRO A 129 -11.71 12.35 9.53
N PRO A 130 -11.52 11.64 8.39
CA PRO A 130 -10.53 10.58 8.24
C PRO A 130 -9.12 10.97 8.66
N PHE A 131 -8.66 12.14 8.25
CA PHE A 131 -7.35 12.68 8.59
C PHE A 131 -7.11 12.77 10.11
N ILE A 132 -8.11 13.24 10.88
CA ILE A 132 -8.00 13.38 12.35
C ILE A 132 -7.96 12.00 13.01
N VAL A 133 -8.82 11.08 12.55
CA VAL A 133 -8.87 9.72 13.06
C VAL A 133 -7.54 9.01 12.85
N THR A 134 -7.03 9.04 11.62
CA THR A 134 -5.83 8.30 11.25
C THR A 134 -4.55 8.91 11.83
N LEU A 135 -4.50 10.22 12.04
CA LEU A 135 -3.43 10.87 12.79
C LEU A 135 -3.42 10.44 14.27
N GLY A 136 -4.59 10.30 14.88
CA GLY A 136 -4.72 9.79 16.24
C GLY A 136 -4.28 8.33 16.35
N THR A 137 -4.78 7.48 15.46
CA THR A 137 -4.46 6.05 15.45
C THR A 137 -3.02 5.76 15.02
N LEU A 138 -2.39 6.62 14.21
CA LEU A 138 -0.95 6.59 13.95
C LEU A 138 -0.15 6.62 15.25
N ASN A 139 -0.42 7.62 16.11
CA ASN A 139 0.30 7.76 17.37
C ASN A 139 -0.02 6.63 18.36
N ILE A 140 -1.26 6.15 18.39
CA ILE A 140 -1.65 5.00 19.22
C ILE A 140 -0.92 3.74 18.73
N ALA A 141 -0.93 3.45 17.44
CA ALA A 141 -0.23 2.30 16.88
C ALA A 141 1.28 2.38 17.14
N PHE A 142 1.90 3.55 16.97
CA PHE A 142 3.30 3.79 17.31
C PHE A 142 3.59 3.50 18.77
N ALA A 143 2.80 4.07 19.70
CA ALA A 143 3.00 3.87 21.12
C ALA A 143 2.86 2.39 21.53
N ILE A 144 1.84 1.68 21.00
CA ILE A 144 1.65 0.25 21.26
C ILE A 144 2.83 -0.55 20.70
N THR A 145 3.29 -0.23 19.50
CA THR A 145 4.43 -0.89 18.86
C THR A 145 5.69 -0.76 19.71
N GLN A 146 6.00 0.46 20.20
CA GLN A 146 7.16 0.72 21.04
C GLN A 146 7.05 0.01 22.41
N LEU A 147 5.89 0.11 23.06
CA LEU A 147 5.67 -0.54 24.36
C LEU A 147 5.74 -2.07 24.25
N TYR A 148 5.09 -2.63 23.24
CA TYR A 148 5.02 -4.09 23.07
C TYR A 148 6.37 -4.70 22.65
N SER A 149 7.17 -4.01 21.84
CA SER A 149 8.53 -4.45 21.48
C SER A 149 9.58 -4.13 22.54
N GLY A 150 9.26 -3.28 23.55
CA GLY A 150 10.24 -2.69 24.46
C GLY A 150 11.21 -1.77 23.73
N SER A 151 10.78 -1.15 22.62
CA SER A 151 11.61 -0.34 21.71
C SER A 151 12.82 -1.09 21.14
N GLN A 152 12.75 -2.42 21.07
CA GLN A 152 13.81 -3.29 20.58
C GLN A 152 13.38 -3.94 19.25
N THR A 153 14.33 -4.08 18.34
CA THR A 153 14.18 -4.88 17.13
C THR A 153 14.18 -6.37 17.50
N ILE A 154 13.22 -7.13 17.00
CA ILE A 154 13.07 -8.55 17.27
C ILE A 154 13.71 -9.34 16.14
N THR A 155 14.85 -9.97 16.42
CA THR A 155 15.65 -10.70 15.44
C THR A 155 15.41 -12.22 15.45
N GLU A 156 14.76 -12.74 16.49
CA GLU A 156 14.38 -14.15 16.58
C GLU A 156 13.12 -14.40 15.75
N VAL A 157 13.30 -14.63 14.46
CA VAL A 157 12.20 -14.77 13.49
C VAL A 157 12.23 -16.17 12.90
N SER A 158 11.09 -16.85 12.91
CA SER A 158 10.97 -18.20 12.32
C SER A 158 11.07 -18.16 10.80
N ASP A 159 11.62 -19.24 10.20
CA ASP A 159 11.79 -19.40 8.75
C ASP A 159 10.48 -19.20 7.96
N GLY A 160 9.34 -19.54 8.56
CA GLY A 160 8.04 -19.35 7.93
C GLY A 160 7.63 -17.88 7.75
N LEU A 161 8.11 -16.96 8.60
CA LEU A 161 7.89 -15.52 8.46
C LEU A 161 8.85 -14.90 7.43
N THR A 162 10.04 -15.45 7.27
CA THR A 162 11.04 -14.95 6.32
C THR A 162 10.95 -15.59 4.94
N TRP A 163 10.09 -16.61 4.75
CA TRP A 163 9.99 -17.38 3.50
C TRP A 163 9.76 -16.51 2.26
N LEU A 164 8.95 -15.45 2.36
CA LEU A 164 8.71 -14.50 1.26
C LEU A 164 9.94 -13.64 0.92
N GLY A 165 10.94 -13.58 1.79
CA GLY A 165 12.24 -12.97 1.56
C GLY A 165 13.21 -13.84 0.75
N ASN A 166 12.91 -15.13 0.57
CA ASN A 166 13.68 -16.01 -0.30
C ASN A 166 13.51 -15.59 -1.76
N SER A 167 14.52 -15.88 -2.58
CA SER A 167 14.54 -15.54 -3.99
C SER A 167 14.63 -16.79 -4.86
N PHE A 168 14.10 -16.69 -6.06
CA PHE A 168 14.34 -17.60 -7.16
C PHE A 168 15.08 -16.87 -8.28
N ARG A 169 15.85 -17.59 -9.07
CA ARG A 169 16.69 -17.03 -10.12
C ARG A 169 15.99 -17.10 -11.47
N ILE A 170 15.94 -15.97 -12.15
CA ILE A 170 15.56 -15.88 -13.57
C ILE A 170 16.75 -15.31 -14.33
N GLY A 171 17.43 -16.15 -15.13
CA GLY A 171 18.67 -15.76 -15.80
C GLY A 171 19.75 -15.37 -14.81
N GLU A 172 20.19 -14.12 -14.84
CA GLU A 172 21.19 -13.56 -13.90
C GLU A 172 20.59 -12.79 -12.74
N THR A 173 19.25 -12.72 -12.62
CA THR A 173 18.55 -11.88 -11.66
C THR A 173 17.84 -12.72 -10.62
N ASN A 174 17.93 -12.30 -9.35
CA ASN A 174 17.21 -12.91 -8.24
C ASN A 174 15.94 -12.11 -7.94
N ILE A 175 14.78 -12.76 -7.97
CA ILE A 175 13.48 -12.15 -7.67
C ILE A 175 12.96 -12.75 -6.37
N LEU A 176 12.57 -11.91 -5.41
CA LEU A 176 11.99 -12.36 -4.14
C LEU A 176 10.55 -12.82 -4.34
N TYR A 177 10.14 -13.87 -3.61
CA TYR A 177 8.73 -14.30 -3.59
C TYR A 177 7.78 -13.18 -3.15
N GLY A 178 8.23 -12.29 -2.25
CA GLY A 178 7.46 -11.13 -1.82
C GLY A 178 7.11 -10.16 -2.95
N VAL A 179 7.99 -10.00 -3.95
CA VAL A 179 7.70 -9.19 -5.15
C VAL A 179 6.58 -9.81 -5.97
N VAL A 180 6.60 -11.13 -6.13
CA VAL A 180 5.54 -11.86 -6.85
C VAL A 180 4.21 -11.71 -6.13
N LEU A 181 4.21 -11.82 -4.79
CA LEU A 181 3.01 -11.60 -3.98
C LEU A 181 2.48 -10.18 -4.17
N MET A 182 3.33 -9.15 -4.08
CA MET A 182 2.91 -7.76 -4.33
C MET A 182 2.24 -7.60 -5.70
N LEU A 183 2.86 -8.09 -6.77
CA LEU A 183 2.31 -7.99 -8.13
C LEU A 183 0.98 -8.75 -8.26
N ALA A 184 0.85 -9.91 -7.62
CA ALA A 184 -0.40 -10.66 -7.57
C ALA A 184 -1.49 -9.88 -6.84
N LEU A 185 -1.17 -9.20 -5.71
CA LEU A 185 -2.10 -8.36 -4.97
C LEU A 185 -2.57 -7.16 -5.82
N TYR A 186 -1.68 -6.53 -6.59
CA TYR A 186 -2.06 -5.48 -7.54
C TYR A 186 -3.04 -6.00 -8.58
N LEU A 187 -2.75 -7.15 -9.18
CA LEU A 187 -3.64 -7.76 -10.19
C LEU A 187 -5.01 -8.12 -9.59
N ILE A 188 -5.03 -8.75 -8.41
CA ILE A 188 -6.28 -9.11 -7.71
C ILE A 188 -7.09 -7.86 -7.37
N THR A 189 -6.44 -6.81 -6.84
CA THR A 189 -7.12 -5.56 -6.48
C THR A 189 -7.64 -4.84 -7.72
N TRP A 190 -6.87 -4.84 -8.82
CA TRP A 190 -7.32 -4.28 -10.08
C TRP A 190 -8.55 -5.00 -10.63
N LEU A 191 -8.55 -6.35 -10.63
CA LEU A 191 -9.71 -7.15 -11.03
C LEU A 191 -10.89 -6.91 -10.09
N PHE A 192 -10.66 -6.86 -8.78
CA PHE A 192 -11.69 -6.56 -7.78
C PHE A 192 -12.37 -5.21 -8.05
N LEU A 193 -11.58 -4.16 -8.25
CA LEU A 193 -12.10 -2.82 -8.51
C LEU A 193 -12.85 -2.72 -9.84
N ARG A 194 -12.37 -3.41 -10.87
CA ARG A 194 -12.93 -3.34 -12.22
C ARG A 194 -14.15 -4.21 -12.41
N GLU A 195 -14.12 -5.46 -11.95
CA GLU A 195 -15.09 -6.48 -12.35
C GLU A 195 -16.18 -6.71 -11.29
N THR A 196 -15.97 -6.26 -10.03
CA THR A 196 -16.92 -6.57 -8.95
C THR A 196 -17.89 -5.43 -8.63
N ALA A 197 -19.06 -5.76 -8.08
CA ALA A 197 -20.02 -4.75 -7.60
C ALA A 197 -19.46 -3.95 -6.41
N PRO A 198 -18.80 -4.55 -5.38
CA PRO A 198 -18.16 -3.77 -4.32
C PRO A 198 -17.09 -2.81 -4.85
N GLY A 199 -16.29 -3.21 -5.85
CA GLY A 199 -15.32 -2.30 -6.49
C GLY A 199 -15.98 -1.07 -7.09
N ARG A 200 -17.07 -1.24 -7.83
CA ARG A 200 -17.85 -0.12 -8.39
C ARG A 200 -18.48 0.77 -7.31
N HIS A 201 -18.88 0.19 -6.17
CA HIS A 201 -19.41 0.96 -5.03
C HIS A 201 -18.33 1.87 -4.41
N ILE A 202 -17.07 1.43 -4.37
CA ILE A 202 -15.93 2.26 -3.89
C ILE A 202 -15.82 3.53 -4.74
N TYR A 203 -15.80 3.41 -6.07
CA TYR A 203 -15.76 4.57 -6.96
C TYR A 203 -17.00 5.46 -6.82
N ALA A 204 -18.19 4.86 -6.69
CA ALA A 204 -19.43 5.61 -6.53
C ALA A 204 -19.43 6.45 -5.25
N VAL A 205 -19.00 5.86 -4.12
CA VAL A 205 -18.89 6.55 -2.82
C VAL A 205 -17.89 7.71 -2.90
N GLY A 206 -16.73 7.50 -3.54
CA GLY A 206 -15.74 8.57 -3.69
C GLY A 206 -16.20 9.72 -4.57
N ASN A 207 -16.96 9.42 -5.62
CA ASN A 207 -17.48 10.46 -6.54
C ASN A 207 -18.60 11.30 -5.90
N SER A 208 -19.58 10.66 -5.26
CA SER A 208 -20.66 11.34 -4.54
C SER A 208 -21.31 10.42 -3.51
N PRO A 209 -20.93 10.52 -2.23
CA PRO A 209 -21.53 9.70 -1.17
C PRO A 209 -23.04 9.87 -1.07
N GLU A 210 -23.52 11.12 -1.27
CA GLU A 210 -24.94 11.44 -1.17
C GLU A 210 -25.76 10.83 -2.31
N ALA A 211 -25.31 10.98 -3.56
CA ALA A 211 -25.96 10.35 -4.70
C ALA A 211 -25.93 8.80 -4.58
N THR A 212 -24.82 8.24 -4.12
CA THR A 212 -24.67 6.80 -3.90
C THR A 212 -25.67 6.29 -2.86
N ARG A 213 -25.88 7.03 -1.77
CA ARG A 213 -26.88 6.68 -0.75
C ARG A 213 -28.31 6.70 -1.30
N LEU A 214 -28.64 7.65 -2.18
CA LEU A 214 -29.96 7.73 -2.82
C LEU A 214 -30.25 6.54 -3.72
N THR A 215 -29.24 5.85 -4.26
CA THR A 215 -29.42 4.59 -5.00
C THR A 215 -29.59 3.35 -4.11
N GLY A 216 -29.66 3.52 -2.78
CA GLY A 216 -29.83 2.42 -1.82
C GLY A 216 -28.54 1.75 -1.36
N ILE A 217 -27.35 2.23 -1.79
CA ILE A 217 -26.06 1.70 -1.37
C ILE A 217 -25.68 2.30 -0.02
N SER A 218 -25.37 1.43 0.96
CA SER A 218 -24.91 1.88 2.28
C SER A 218 -23.46 2.37 2.22
N THR A 219 -23.27 3.68 2.14
CA THR A 219 -21.94 4.32 2.09
C THR A 219 -21.10 3.98 3.32
N ASP A 220 -21.70 3.93 4.51
CA ASP A 220 -21.01 3.58 5.76
C ASP A 220 -20.44 2.16 5.72
N LYS A 221 -21.17 1.18 5.16
CA LYS A 221 -20.65 -0.19 5.03
C LYS A 221 -19.51 -0.28 4.01
N VAL A 222 -19.60 0.45 2.92
CA VAL A 222 -18.53 0.51 1.91
C VAL A 222 -17.27 1.11 2.53
N LEU A 223 -17.36 2.27 3.20
CA LEU A 223 -16.24 2.91 3.87
C LEU A 223 -15.62 2.00 4.93
N LEU A 224 -16.45 1.41 5.80
CA LEU A 224 -15.95 0.47 6.82
C LEU A 224 -15.20 -0.70 6.21
N GLY A 225 -15.76 -1.29 5.14
CA GLY A 225 -15.12 -2.39 4.41
C GLY A 225 -13.78 -1.98 3.79
N VAL A 226 -13.68 -0.77 3.25
CA VAL A 226 -12.44 -0.22 2.68
C VAL A 226 -11.36 -0.08 3.75
N TYR A 227 -11.66 0.48 4.93
CA TYR A 227 -10.69 0.61 6.01
C TYR A 227 -10.23 -0.75 6.54
N VAL A 228 -11.15 -1.73 6.70
CA VAL A 228 -10.78 -3.09 7.12
C VAL A 228 -9.89 -3.76 6.08
N LEU A 229 -10.25 -3.66 4.79
CA LEU A 229 -9.46 -4.23 3.71
C LEU A 229 -8.07 -3.57 3.60
N ALA A 230 -7.98 -2.25 3.78
CA ALA A 230 -6.71 -1.54 3.86
C ALA A 230 -5.86 -2.08 5.02
N GLY A 231 -6.44 -2.28 6.20
CA GLY A 231 -5.77 -2.89 7.34
C GLY A 231 -5.23 -4.30 7.04
N VAL A 232 -5.93 -5.10 6.24
CA VAL A 232 -5.43 -6.40 5.76
C VAL A 232 -4.20 -6.23 4.87
N PHE A 233 -4.21 -5.26 3.94
CA PHE A 233 -3.04 -4.97 3.09
C PHE A 233 -1.84 -4.47 3.92
N TYR A 234 -2.09 -3.67 4.96
CA TYR A 234 -1.02 -3.26 5.89
C TYR A 234 -0.43 -4.45 6.65
N GLY A 235 -1.27 -5.44 7.02
CA GLY A 235 -0.81 -6.71 7.60
C GLY A 235 0.01 -7.56 6.64
N LEU A 236 -0.36 -7.62 5.36
CA LEU A 236 0.45 -8.29 4.33
C LEU A 236 1.77 -7.54 4.10
N ALA A 237 1.77 -6.21 4.12
CA ALA A 237 3.00 -5.41 4.07
C ALA A 237 3.89 -5.63 5.30
N SER A 238 3.30 -5.85 6.50
CA SER A 238 4.04 -6.27 7.71
C SER A 238 4.84 -7.53 7.48
N LEU A 239 4.19 -8.56 6.91
CA LEU A 239 4.84 -9.83 6.58
C LEU A 239 5.98 -9.65 5.57
N LEU A 240 5.75 -8.83 4.52
CA LEU A 240 6.78 -8.51 3.53
C LEU A 240 7.96 -7.73 4.15
N SER A 241 7.69 -6.83 5.09
CA SER A 241 8.73 -6.10 5.82
C SER A 241 9.59 -7.05 6.66
N VAL A 242 8.96 -7.93 7.45
CA VAL A 242 9.66 -8.96 8.22
C VAL A 242 10.45 -9.89 7.31
N ALA A 243 9.86 -10.35 6.22
CA ALA A 243 10.52 -11.25 5.28
C ALA A 243 11.74 -10.61 4.59
N ARG A 244 11.68 -9.30 4.32
CA ARG A 244 12.78 -8.55 3.69
C ARG A 244 13.96 -8.31 4.62
N ILE A 245 13.67 -7.94 5.88
CA ILE A 245 14.68 -7.50 6.86
C ILE A 245 15.18 -8.69 7.69
N GLY A 246 14.37 -9.74 7.84
CA GLY A 246 14.62 -10.86 8.75
C GLY A 246 14.41 -10.48 10.22
N ALA A 247 13.66 -9.41 10.49
CA ALA A 247 13.41 -8.91 11.84
C ALA A 247 12.09 -8.13 11.91
N GLY A 248 11.52 -8.01 13.11
CA GLY A 248 10.47 -7.06 13.44
C GLY A 248 11.10 -5.76 13.95
N ASP A 249 10.95 -4.67 13.19
CA ASP A 249 11.48 -3.36 13.59
C ASP A 249 10.32 -2.44 14.02
N PRO A 250 10.32 -1.95 15.28
CA PRO A 250 9.27 -1.04 15.76
C PRO A 250 9.31 0.35 15.11
N ASN A 251 10.39 0.70 14.42
CA ASN A 251 10.55 1.96 13.71
C ASN A 251 10.25 1.85 12.20
N ALA A 252 10.04 0.63 11.70
CA ALA A 252 9.56 0.43 10.34
C ALA A 252 8.22 1.16 10.17
N GLY A 253 8.02 1.84 9.06
CA GLY A 253 6.76 2.53 8.79
C GLY A 253 6.73 4.02 9.15
N GLN A 254 7.79 4.59 9.70
CA GLN A 254 7.82 6.04 10.02
C GLN A 254 7.78 6.92 8.75
N THR A 255 8.37 6.47 7.66
CA THR A 255 8.41 7.16 6.37
C THR A 255 7.47 6.55 5.33
N GLU A 256 7.17 5.26 5.45
CA GLU A 256 6.40 4.47 4.48
C GLU A 256 4.95 4.99 4.31
N ASN A 257 4.39 5.67 5.32
CA ASN A 257 3.08 6.30 5.21
C ASN A 257 3.09 7.44 4.16
N LEU A 258 4.11 8.29 4.15
CA LEU A 258 4.24 9.36 3.16
C LEU A 258 4.56 8.79 1.78
N ASP A 259 5.46 7.81 1.71
CA ASP A 259 5.82 7.14 0.47
C ASP A 259 4.61 6.46 -0.18
N ALA A 260 3.76 5.79 0.63
CA ALA A 260 2.56 5.12 0.14
C ALA A 260 1.43 6.08 -0.31
N ILE A 261 1.36 7.30 0.25
CA ILE A 261 0.40 8.31 -0.18
C ILE A 261 0.83 8.96 -1.50
N THR A 262 2.14 9.06 -1.72
CA THR A 262 2.70 9.68 -2.94
C THR A 262 2.84 8.70 -4.10
N ALA A 263 2.80 7.40 -3.85
CA ALA A 263 2.86 6.34 -4.86
C ALA A 263 1.54 6.18 -5.61
#